data_7f42b8ae17fddac3090a56fc604c5e57
#
_entry.id   7f42b8ae17fddac3090a56fc604c5e57
#
_cell.length_a   1.000
_cell.length_b   1.000
_cell.length_c   1.000
_cell.angle_alpha   90.00
_cell.angle_beta   90.00
_cell.angle_gamma   90.00
#
_symmetry.space_group_name_H-M   'P 1'
#
loop_
_entity.id
_entity.type
_entity.pdbx_description
1 polymer ?
#
loop_
_entity_poly.entity_id
_entity_poly.type
_entity_poly.pdbx_seq_one_letter_code
_entity_poly.pdbx_strand_id
1 'polypeptide(L)'
;MENIGCVQNGRQSMERFKYDVKKMESELNRIGSPKRYRFPLKEIFENDYSIILSIRQDAGKTTTALLYGLLLHKMYNTTIEYLRNDDTQIRRAKIETLFKTVLRYDYISKIFNNRWNSITYSYMQKKFFLCLKDSDGNVIEEDKEPVCCVHSNEEWLDLKSSYNSPFGDWIILDEAMDSHRMTCNLWTEFMNNISTIGRVLSDEERASKCHVIILGNNTDKYAWVFQDFCISDLIPDLKYGALIKFRTELGTTGFASLMEQSEIQKEKLRNKNIPFFGFNTPKAAQFIGTSEWVTKEYLHPDFYVDFDNCYFRRMYIYHRHRYIQINLFYDNERKKYAFLHFASEPLKQDNIILTLDPKTYCEFYGICEFEDNKKVQELVRKVFRLKRENRWYYSSNLIGELVDDYLKNI
;
A
#
# COMPACT_ATOMS: atom_id res chain seq x y z
N MET A 1 27.95 8.54 -13.95
CA MET A 1 27.53 7.45 -13.04
C MET A 1 28.60 7.32 -11.99
N GLU A 2 28.52 8.10 -10.94
CA GLU A 2 29.50 8.09 -9.86
C GLU A 2 28.92 7.29 -8.70
N ASN A 3 29.71 6.31 -8.24
CA ASN A 3 29.44 5.50 -7.07
C ASN A 3 29.46 6.38 -5.81
N ILE A 4 28.29 6.64 -5.24
CA ILE A 4 28.21 7.22 -3.90
C ILE A 4 28.50 6.09 -2.92
N GLY A 5 29.69 6.15 -2.33
CA GLY A 5 30.17 5.20 -1.34
C GLY A 5 29.31 5.25 -0.08
N CYS A 6 28.66 4.15 0.23
CA CYS A 6 27.87 3.95 1.43
C CYS A 6 28.85 3.78 2.63
N VAL A 7 28.79 4.67 3.60
CA VAL A 7 29.48 4.54 4.88
C VAL A 7 28.88 3.35 5.62
N GLN A 8 29.65 2.27 5.73
CA GLN A 8 29.31 1.11 6.57
C GLN A 8 29.45 1.48 8.05
N ASN A 9 28.37 1.91 8.66
CA ASN A 9 28.25 1.88 10.11
C ASN A 9 27.99 0.43 10.54
N GLY A 10 28.95 -0.15 11.23
CA GLY A 10 28.94 -1.55 11.67
C GLY A 10 27.86 -1.88 12.70
N ARG A 11 26.63 -2.08 12.24
CA ARG A 11 25.67 -2.94 12.94
C ARG A 11 25.90 -4.35 12.40
N GLN A 12 26.31 -5.27 13.24
CA GLN A 12 26.21 -6.71 12.95
C GLN A 12 24.77 -6.97 12.53
N SER A 13 24.56 -7.33 11.26
CA SER A 13 23.25 -7.72 10.78
C SER A 13 22.88 -9.00 11.53
N MET A 14 21.82 -8.95 12.32
CA MET A 14 21.26 -10.14 12.97
C MET A 14 20.99 -11.19 11.89
N GLU A 15 21.53 -12.40 12.08
CA GLU A 15 21.35 -13.47 11.11
C GLU A 15 19.86 -13.83 11.09
N ARG A 16 19.25 -13.77 9.91
CA ARG A 16 17.83 -14.03 9.72
C ARG A 16 17.53 -15.51 9.90
N PHE A 17 16.40 -15.83 10.54
CA PHE A 17 15.93 -17.20 10.65
C PHE A 17 15.72 -17.82 9.25
N LYS A 18 16.28 -18.99 9.02
CA LYS A 18 16.19 -19.68 7.73
C LYS A 18 14.99 -20.60 7.70
N TYR A 19 13.91 -20.13 7.11
CA TYR A 19 12.75 -20.96 6.84
C TYR A 19 13.07 -22.02 5.75
N ASP A 20 12.55 -23.21 5.93
CA ASP A 20 12.71 -24.28 4.94
C ASP A 20 11.70 -24.12 3.79
N VAL A 21 12.14 -23.42 2.74
CA VAL A 21 11.35 -23.19 1.52
C VAL A 21 10.88 -24.50 0.89
N LYS A 22 11.74 -25.53 0.83
CA LYS A 22 11.40 -26.82 0.20
C LYS A 22 10.31 -27.55 0.98
N LYS A 23 10.40 -27.53 2.31
CA LYS A 23 9.39 -28.11 3.19
C LYS A 23 8.05 -27.37 3.04
N MET A 24 8.08 -26.04 2.98
CA MET A 24 6.88 -25.22 2.78
C MET A 24 6.22 -25.50 1.42
N GLU A 25 7.01 -25.61 0.34
CA GLU A 25 6.50 -25.98 -0.99
C GLU A 25 5.90 -27.40 -1.00
N SER A 26 6.56 -28.35 -0.33
CA SER A 26 6.04 -29.70 -0.17
C SER A 26 4.69 -29.73 0.53
N GLU A 27 4.53 -28.99 1.63
CA GLU A 27 3.26 -28.86 2.35
C GLU A 27 2.18 -28.20 1.49
N LEU A 28 2.50 -27.14 0.75
CA LEU A 28 1.56 -26.48 -0.18
C LEU A 28 1.09 -27.44 -1.28
N ASN A 29 1.99 -28.30 -1.79
CA ASN A 29 1.62 -29.32 -2.76
C ASN A 29 0.72 -30.38 -2.12
N ARG A 30 1.07 -30.87 -0.92
CA ARG A 30 0.31 -31.87 -0.17
C ARG A 30 -1.12 -31.45 0.10
N ILE A 31 -1.36 -30.20 0.47
CA ILE A 31 -2.70 -29.67 0.76
C ILE A 31 -3.47 -29.27 -0.52
N GLY A 32 -2.85 -29.36 -1.69
CA GLY A 32 -3.49 -29.04 -2.97
C GLY A 32 -3.64 -27.53 -3.23
N SER A 33 -2.77 -26.67 -2.66
CA SER A 33 -2.77 -25.23 -2.94
C SER A 33 -2.40 -24.97 -4.40
N PRO A 34 -3.24 -24.28 -5.20
CA PRO A 34 -2.96 -24.03 -6.61
C PRO A 34 -1.72 -23.15 -6.80
N LYS A 35 -0.82 -23.55 -7.68
CA LYS A 35 0.44 -22.83 -7.96
C LYS A 35 0.24 -21.36 -8.33
N ARG A 36 -0.82 -21.05 -9.08
CA ARG A 36 -1.15 -19.69 -9.55
C ARG A 36 -1.42 -18.68 -8.43
N TYR A 37 -1.78 -19.14 -7.24
CA TYR A 37 -2.04 -18.28 -6.08
C TYR A 37 -0.84 -18.20 -5.13
N ARG A 38 0.27 -18.84 -5.46
CA ARG A 38 1.43 -18.87 -4.59
C ARG A 38 2.23 -17.60 -4.70
N PHE A 39 2.68 -17.13 -3.55
CA PHE A 39 3.65 -16.06 -3.47
C PHE A 39 5.06 -16.61 -3.70
N PRO A 40 6.02 -15.77 -4.08
CA PRO A 40 7.41 -16.15 -4.24
C PRO A 40 8.05 -16.42 -2.87
N LEU A 41 7.97 -17.67 -2.40
CA LEU A 41 8.36 -18.08 -1.03
C LEU A 41 9.81 -17.76 -0.69
N LYS A 42 10.73 -18.02 -1.64
CA LYS A 42 12.14 -17.71 -1.43
C LYS A 42 12.33 -16.23 -1.11
N GLU A 43 11.74 -15.37 -1.92
CA GLU A 43 11.85 -13.94 -1.77
C GLU A 43 11.19 -13.45 -0.47
N ILE A 44 10.06 -14.03 -0.08
CA ILE A 44 9.42 -13.70 1.20
C ILE A 44 10.38 -13.98 2.35
N PHE A 45 10.96 -15.16 2.39
CA PHE A 45 11.83 -15.55 3.50
C PHE A 45 13.21 -14.90 3.50
N GLU A 46 13.63 -14.34 2.37
CA GLU A 46 14.90 -13.61 2.24
C GLU A 46 14.76 -12.10 2.52
N ASN A 47 13.53 -11.56 2.61
CA ASN A 47 13.28 -10.13 2.77
C ASN A 47 12.42 -9.81 4.00
N ASP A 48 12.50 -8.56 4.48
CA ASP A 48 11.72 -8.06 5.60
C ASP A 48 10.28 -7.75 5.21
N TYR A 49 10.09 -7.18 4.02
CA TYR A 49 8.80 -6.75 3.49
C TYR A 49 8.48 -7.43 2.18
N SER A 50 7.24 -7.85 2.04
CA SER A 50 6.70 -8.44 0.83
C SER A 50 5.43 -7.70 0.42
N ILE A 51 5.50 -6.93 -0.67
CA ILE A 51 4.35 -6.21 -1.21
C ILE A 51 3.74 -7.07 -2.31
N ILE A 52 2.56 -7.61 -2.04
CA ILE A 52 1.86 -8.49 -2.97
C ILE A 52 0.67 -7.75 -3.56
N LEU A 53 0.78 -7.45 -4.83
CA LEU A 53 -0.22 -6.73 -5.59
C LEU A 53 -1.09 -7.67 -6.42
N SER A 54 -2.31 -7.29 -6.63
CA SER A 54 -3.15 -7.86 -7.67
C SER A 54 -4.02 -6.78 -8.28
N ILE A 55 -4.46 -7.07 -9.48
CA ILE A 55 -5.30 -6.17 -10.25
C ILE A 55 -6.70 -6.07 -9.68
N ARG A 56 -7.19 -7.14 -9.07
CA ARG A 56 -8.57 -7.25 -8.61
C ARG A 56 -8.69 -7.88 -7.24
N GLN A 57 -9.82 -7.59 -6.62
CA GLN A 57 -10.42 -8.45 -5.61
C GLN A 57 -10.53 -9.86 -6.20
N ASP A 58 -10.48 -10.89 -5.38
CA ASP A 58 -10.56 -12.33 -5.75
C ASP A 58 -9.29 -12.97 -6.37
N ALA A 59 -8.16 -12.28 -6.38
CA ALA A 59 -6.89 -12.92 -6.75
C ALA A 59 -6.34 -13.90 -5.70
N GLY A 60 -7.03 -14.04 -4.56
CA GLY A 60 -6.64 -14.96 -3.49
C GLY A 60 -5.52 -14.48 -2.57
N LYS A 61 -5.10 -13.21 -2.65
CA LYS A 61 -4.02 -12.64 -1.82
C LYS A 61 -4.18 -12.94 -0.33
N THR A 62 -5.30 -12.47 0.24
CA THR A 62 -5.60 -12.63 1.66
C THR A 62 -5.64 -14.11 2.05
N THR A 63 -6.32 -14.94 1.26
CA THR A 63 -6.39 -16.40 1.50
C THR A 63 -5.00 -17.03 1.48
N THR A 64 -4.15 -16.65 0.54
CA THR A 64 -2.79 -17.19 0.44
C THR A 64 -1.91 -16.75 1.61
N ALA A 65 -1.98 -15.47 2.00
CA ALA A 65 -1.24 -14.96 3.15
C ALA A 65 -1.64 -15.67 4.45
N LEU A 66 -2.94 -15.88 4.66
CA LEU A 66 -3.47 -16.66 5.80
C LEU A 66 -3.05 -18.13 5.74
N LEU A 67 -3.10 -18.75 4.56
CA LEU A 67 -2.68 -20.13 4.37
C LEU A 67 -1.20 -20.33 4.71
N TYR A 68 -0.36 -19.37 4.32
CA TYR A 68 1.07 -19.40 4.67
C TYR A 68 1.27 -19.24 6.16
N GLY A 69 0.55 -18.31 6.79
CA GLY A 69 0.60 -18.13 8.23
C GLY A 69 0.18 -19.39 8.99
N LEU A 70 -0.87 -20.10 8.54
CA LEU A 70 -1.30 -21.38 9.14
C LEU A 70 -0.23 -22.49 9.00
N LEU A 71 0.44 -22.57 7.85
CA LEU A 71 1.54 -23.50 7.64
C LEU A 71 2.74 -23.18 8.53
N LEU A 72 3.08 -21.90 8.64
CA LEU A 72 4.15 -21.43 9.52
C LEU A 72 3.81 -21.68 10.99
N HIS A 73 2.54 -21.48 11.37
CA HIS A 73 2.04 -21.81 12.72
C HIS A 73 2.28 -23.30 13.02
N LYS A 74 1.88 -24.19 12.13
CA LYS A 74 2.12 -25.64 12.27
C LYS A 74 3.61 -25.98 12.37
N MET A 75 4.46 -25.34 11.59
CA MET A 75 5.88 -25.71 11.45
C MET A 75 6.78 -25.06 12.49
N TYR A 76 6.46 -23.84 12.90
CA TYR A 76 7.36 -22.98 13.68
C TYR A 76 6.64 -22.24 14.82
N ASN A 77 5.37 -22.56 15.09
CA ASN A 77 4.54 -21.90 16.10
C ASN A 77 4.41 -20.37 15.92
N THR A 78 4.33 -19.96 14.65
CA THR A 78 4.17 -18.55 14.26
C THR A 78 2.73 -18.10 14.47
N THR A 79 2.49 -16.88 14.94
CA THR A 79 1.15 -16.30 15.00
C THR A 79 0.95 -15.24 13.93
N ILE A 80 -0.23 -15.23 13.34
CA ILE A 80 -0.63 -14.24 12.33
C ILE A 80 -1.11 -12.97 13.05
N GLU A 81 -0.53 -11.81 12.72
CA GLU A 81 -1.08 -10.50 13.06
C GLU A 81 -1.76 -9.93 11.81
N TYR A 82 -3.08 -9.96 11.79
CA TYR A 82 -3.86 -9.48 10.66
C TYR A 82 -4.36 -8.07 10.91
N LEU A 83 -3.96 -7.14 10.06
CA LEU A 83 -4.30 -5.73 10.18
C LEU A 83 -5.12 -5.24 8.98
N ARG A 84 -6.07 -4.36 9.29
CA ARG A 84 -6.80 -3.50 8.35
C ARG A 84 -6.59 -2.04 8.72
N ASN A 85 -6.90 -1.12 7.80
CA ASN A 85 -6.66 0.30 8.02
C ASN A 85 -7.55 0.88 9.12
N ASP A 86 -8.83 0.58 9.11
CA ASP A 86 -9.81 1.16 10.04
C ASP A 86 -10.69 0.11 10.74
N ASP A 87 -11.29 0.50 11.87
CA ASP A 87 -12.14 -0.36 12.71
C ASP A 87 -13.38 -0.86 11.97
N THR A 88 -13.89 -0.12 11.00
CA THR A 88 -15.08 -0.54 10.25
C THR A 88 -14.82 -1.76 9.38
N GLN A 89 -13.55 -2.01 9.05
CA GLN A 89 -13.13 -3.14 8.24
C GLN A 89 -12.99 -4.43 9.06
N ILE A 90 -12.81 -4.32 10.37
CA ILE A 90 -12.66 -5.47 11.27
C ILE A 90 -13.92 -5.72 12.10
N ARG A 91 -15.06 -5.10 11.77
CA ARG A 91 -16.34 -5.38 12.45
C ARG A 91 -16.69 -6.86 12.36
N ARG A 92 -17.35 -7.38 13.41
CA ARG A 92 -17.69 -8.78 13.60
C ARG A 92 -18.20 -9.48 12.33
N ALA A 93 -19.20 -8.92 11.67
CA ALA A 93 -19.81 -9.51 10.48
C ALA A 93 -18.84 -9.71 9.30
N LYS A 94 -17.76 -8.93 9.24
CA LYS A 94 -16.73 -9.04 8.20
C LYS A 94 -15.62 -9.99 8.63
N ILE A 95 -15.14 -9.84 9.85
CA ILE A 95 -13.96 -10.56 10.31
C ILE A 95 -14.23 -12.04 10.53
N GLU A 96 -15.42 -12.42 11.00
CA GLU A 96 -15.82 -13.84 11.15
C GLU A 96 -15.71 -14.62 9.83
N THR A 97 -15.75 -13.92 8.69
CA THR A 97 -15.63 -14.55 7.36
C THR A 97 -14.20 -14.60 6.84
N LEU A 98 -13.22 -14.10 7.59
CA LEU A 98 -11.82 -14.01 7.16
C LEU A 98 -11.27 -15.35 6.66
N PHE A 99 -11.52 -16.41 7.38
CA PHE A 99 -11.07 -17.76 7.04
C PHE A 99 -12.06 -18.58 6.19
N LYS A 100 -13.16 -17.97 5.71
CA LYS A 100 -14.22 -18.69 4.97
C LYS A 100 -13.68 -19.47 3.78
N THR A 101 -12.75 -18.90 3.01
CA THR A 101 -12.16 -19.58 1.84
C THR A 101 -11.23 -20.72 2.27
N VAL A 102 -10.46 -20.53 3.34
CA VAL A 102 -9.58 -21.56 3.92
C VAL A 102 -10.39 -22.76 4.39
N LEU A 103 -11.52 -22.51 5.08
CA LEU A 103 -12.47 -23.54 5.53
C LEU A 103 -13.15 -24.23 4.35
N ARG A 104 -13.59 -23.47 3.33
CA ARG A 104 -14.29 -24.02 2.16
C ARG A 104 -13.46 -25.07 1.41
N TYR A 105 -12.15 -24.91 1.38
CA TYR A 105 -11.23 -25.87 0.72
C TYR A 105 -10.64 -26.89 1.68
N ASP A 106 -11.14 -26.95 2.91
CA ASP A 106 -10.71 -27.87 3.95
C ASP A 106 -9.18 -27.82 4.22
N TYR A 107 -8.62 -26.62 4.13
CA TYR A 107 -7.17 -26.46 4.32
C TYR A 107 -6.75 -26.68 5.78
N ILE A 108 -7.61 -26.36 6.76
CA ILE A 108 -7.26 -26.55 8.19
C ILE A 108 -7.07 -28.03 8.49
N SER A 109 -8.04 -28.90 8.13
CA SER A 109 -7.92 -30.35 8.32
C SER A 109 -6.66 -30.89 7.60
N LYS A 110 -6.44 -30.45 6.37
CA LYS A 110 -5.27 -30.87 5.58
C LYS A 110 -3.95 -30.43 6.21
N ILE A 111 -3.86 -29.19 6.68
CA ILE A 111 -2.64 -28.66 7.29
C ILE A 111 -2.35 -29.42 8.58
N PHE A 112 -3.33 -29.56 9.47
CA PHE A 112 -3.15 -30.10 10.81
C PHE A 112 -3.41 -31.61 10.90
N ASN A 113 -3.51 -32.32 9.76
CA ASN A 113 -3.72 -33.76 9.68
C ASN A 113 -4.94 -34.21 10.51
N ASN A 114 -6.05 -33.50 10.36
CA ASN A 114 -7.33 -33.69 11.10
C ASN A 114 -7.25 -33.52 12.63
N ARG A 115 -6.15 -33.02 13.18
CA ARG A 115 -6.10 -32.62 14.60
C ARG A 115 -7.06 -31.46 14.84
N TRP A 116 -7.09 -30.52 13.91
CA TRP A 116 -8.01 -29.38 13.84
C TRP A 116 -8.72 -29.42 12.50
N ASN A 117 -10.02 -29.14 12.47
CA ASN A 117 -10.82 -29.10 11.25
C ASN A 117 -11.54 -27.77 11.05
N SER A 118 -11.46 -26.86 12.01
CA SER A 118 -12.16 -25.58 11.95
C SER A 118 -11.40 -24.50 12.70
N ILE A 119 -12.00 -23.32 12.75
CA ILE A 119 -11.49 -22.15 13.46
C ILE A 119 -12.65 -21.40 14.11
N THR A 120 -12.44 -20.88 15.31
CA THR A 120 -13.40 -20.04 16.05
C THR A 120 -12.84 -18.64 16.21
N TYR A 121 -13.71 -17.65 16.32
CA TYR A 121 -13.34 -16.27 16.56
C TYR A 121 -13.86 -15.79 17.91
N SER A 122 -12.96 -15.39 18.79
CA SER A 122 -13.30 -14.72 20.05
C SER A 122 -13.41 -13.22 19.82
N TYR A 123 -14.63 -12.72 19.84
CA TYR A 123 -14.89 -11.29 19.62
C TYR A 123 -14.28 -10.40 20.71
N MET A 124 -14.33 -10.85 21.96
CA MET A 124 -13.77 -10.08 23.10
C MET A 124 -12.26 -9.98 23.05
N GLN A 125 -11.60 -11.03 22.57
CA GLN A 125 -10.14 -11.08 22.48
C GLN A 125 -9.62 -10.63 21.12
N LYS A 126 -10.48 -10.48 20.11
CA LYS A 126 -10.14 -10.23 18.70
C LYS A 126 -9.15 -11.26 18.16
N LYS A 127 -9.34 -12.54 18.48
CA LYS A 127 -8.43 -13.64 18.15
C LYS A 127 -9.15 -14.81 17.54
N PHE A 128 -8.46 -15.50 16.64
CA PHE A 128 -8.88 -16.78 16.07
C PHE A 128 -8.13 -17.93 16.72
N PHE A 129 -8.86 -19.00 17.02
CA PHE A 129 -8.34 -20.22 17.60
C PHE A 129 -8.67 -21.40 16.72
N LEU A 130 -7.71 -22.33 16.57
CA LEU A 130 -7.97 -23.60 15.92
C LEU A 130 -8.91 -24.44 16.78
N CYS A 131 -9.82 -25.15 16.17
CA CYS A 131 -10.74 -26.02 16.91
C CYS A 131 -11.07 -27.30 16.15
N LEU A 132 -11.48 -28.30 16.91
CA LEU A 132 -12.09 -29.52 16.41
C LEU A 132 -13.60 -29.40 16.57
N LYS A 133 -14.36 -29.59 15.50
CA LYS A 133 -15.81 -29.64 15.48
C LYS A 133 -16.30 -31.02 15.13
N ASP A 134 -17.42 -31.41 15.73
CA ASP A 134 -18.18 -32.63 15.39
C ASP A 134 -18.96 -32.45 14.08
N SER A 135 -19.71 -33.53 13.70
CA SER A 135 -20.57 -33.53 12.50
C SER A 135 -21.72 -32.52 12.59
N ASP A 136 -22.12 -32.15 13.79
CA ASP A 136 -23.21 -31.21 14.03
C ASP A 136 -22.70 -29.75 14.10
N GLY A 137 -21.40 -29.56 14.02
CA GLY A 137 -20.76 -28.24 14.03
C GLY A 137 -20.44 -27.71 15.43
N ASN A 138 -20.63 -28.51 16.50
CA ASN A 138 -20.27 -28.12 17.84
C ASN A 138 -18.76 -28.23 18.06
N VAL A 139 -18.21 -27.30 18.83
CA VAL A 139 -16.77 -27.33 19.19
C VAL A 139 -16.56 -28.38 20.27
N ILE A 140 -15.76 -29.41 19.96
CA ILE A 140 -15.34 -30.46 20.90
C ILE A 140 -14.10 -30.01 21.67
N GLU A 141 -13.17 -29.40 20.98
CA GLU A 141 -11.88 -28.96 21.52
C GLU A 141 -11.45 -27.68 20.84
N GLU A 142 -10.79 -26.79 21.57
CA GLU A 142 -10.22 -25.53 21.07
C GLU A 142 -8.76 -25.41 21.49
N ASP A 143 -7.90 -24.92 20.62
CA ASP A 143 -6.51 -24.64 20.95
C ASP A 143 -6.43 -23.52 22.00
N LYS A 144 -5.44 -23.61 22.87
CA LYS A 144 -5.22 -22.60 23.92
C LYS A 144 -4.53 -21.36 23.37
N GLU A 145 -3.74 -21.54 22.33
CA GLU A 145 -2.98 -20.45 21.71
C GLU A 145 -3.70 -19.94 20.47
N PRO A 146 -3.75 -18.61 20.29
CA PRO A 146 -4.35 -18.05 19.08
C PRO A 146 -3.48 -18.29 17.86
N VAL A 147 -4.10 -18.65 16.76
CA VAL A 147 -3.42 -18.75 15.45
C VAL A 147 -3.38 -17.42 14.71
N CYS A 148 -4.31 -16.50 15.01
CA CYS A 148 -4.38 -15.19 14.38
C CYS A 148 -4.98 -14.16 15.33
N CYS A 149 -4.30 -13.03 15.48
CA CYS A 149 -4.80 -11.83 16.14
C CYS A 149 -5.25 -10.82 15.09
N VAL A 150 -6.30 -10.03 15.39
CA VAL A 150 -6.90 -9.10 14.45
C VAL A 150 -6.92 -7.69 15.04
N HIS A 151 -6.42 -6.73 14.29
CA HIS A 151 -6.38 -5.33 14.71
C HIS A 151 -6.73 -4.40 13.56
N SER A 152 -7.26 -3.22 13.88
CA SER A 152 -7.17 -2.09 12.97
C SER A 152 -5.85 -1.36 13.20
N ASN A 153 -5.37 -0.70 12.15
CA ASN A 153 -4.18 0.13 12.27
C ASN A 153 -4.43 1.34 13.17
N GLU A 154 -5.66 1.85 13.20
CA GLU A 154 -6.10 2.93 14.11
C GLU A 154 -6.04 2.47 15.58
N GLU A 155 -6.62 1.31 15.90
CA GLU A 155 -6.63 0.75 17.26
C GLU A 155 -5.22 0.41 17.75
N TRP A 156 -4.36 -0.04 16.86
CA TRP A 156 -2.99 -0.40 17.22
C TRP A 156 -2.18 0.79 17.74
N LEU A 157 -2.54 2.00 17.34
CA LEU A 157 -1.96 3.24 17.90
C LEU A 157 -2.21 3.35 19.40
N ASP A 158 -3.42 3.03 19.85
CA ASP A 158 -3.81 3.14 21.26
C ASP A 158 -3.22 2.01 22.12
N LEU A 159 -2.95 0.85 21.51
CA LEU A 159 -2.40 -0.31 22.20
C LEU A 159 -0.87 -0.28 22.36
N LYS A 160 -0.19 0.70 21.80
CA LYS A 160 1.27 0.81 21.71
C LYS A 160 2.02 0.62 23.04
N SER A 161 1.40 0.99 24.17
CA SER A 161 2.00 0.89 25.49
C SER A 161 1.64 -0.39 26.25
N SER A 162 0.60 -1.09 25.84
CA SER A 162 0.02 -2.25 26.54
C SER A 162 0.08 -3.55 25.72
N TYR A 163 0.43 -3.46 24.43
CA TYR A 163 0.40 -4.60 23.53
C TYR A 163 1.69 -5.43 23.67
N ASN A 164 1.57 -6.50 24.43
CA ASN A 164 2.52 -7.60 24.42
C ASN A 164 1.96 -8.69 23.51
N SER A 165 2.15 -8.56 22.18
CA SER A 165 1.99 -9.74 21.33
C SER A 165 3.27 -10.56 21.46
N PRO A 166 3.24 -11.66 22.18
CA PRO A 166 4.41 -12.52 22.27
C PRO A 166 4.69 -13.22 20.94
N PHE A 167 3.90 -12.98 19.85
CA PHE A 167 3.78 -13.91 18.75
C PHE A 167 3.74 -13.29 17.36
N GLY A 168 3.93 -11.99 17.20
CA GLY A 168 3.74 -11.26 15.93
C GLY A 168 4.77 -11.55 14.84
N ASP A 169 4.99 -12.81 14.51
CA ASP A 169 6.03 -13.20 13.54
C ASP A 169 5.57 -13.04 12.08
N TRP A 170 4.25 -13.10 11.82
CA TRP A 170 3.69 -13.04 10.47
C TRP A 170 2.63 -11.95 10.37
N ILE A 171 3.08 -10.77 9.99
CA ILE A 171 2.25 -9.56 9.98
C ILE A 171 1.66 -9.36 8.60
N ILE A 172 0.33 -9.27 8.50
CA ILE A 172 -0.41 -9.04 7.25
C ILE A 172 -1.11 -7.69 7.36
N LEU A 173 -0.73 -6.74 6.53
CA LEU A 173 -1.50 -5.51 6.30
C LEU A 173 -2.31 -5.67 5.01
N ASP A 174 -3.61 -5.81 5.13
CA ASP A 174 -4.50 -6.03 3.98
C ASP A 174 -5.23 -4.74 3.58
N GLU A 175 -5.46 -4.55 2.28
CA GLU A 175 -6.01 -3.33 1.66
C GLU A 175 -5.15 -2.08 1.85
N ALA A 176 -3.82 -2.25 1.91
CA ALA A 176 -2.86 -1.18 2.19
C ALA A 176 -2.84 -0.04 1.15
N MET A 177 -3.34 -0.29 -0.08
CA MET A 177 -3.28 0.67 -1.20
C MET A 177 -4.51 1.58 -1.29
N ASP A 178 -5.44 1.49 -0.34
CA ASP A 178 -6.59 2.40 -0.29
C ASP A 178 -6.12 3.77 0.22
N SER A 179 -5.83 4.68 -0.72
CA SER A 179 -5.33 6.04 -0.42
C SER A 179 -6.32 6.91 0.37
N HIS A 180 -7.61 6.55 0.40
CA HIS A 180 -8.60 7.25 1.22
C HIS A 180 -8.57 6.82 2.68
N ARG A 181 -8.05 5.63 2.97
CA ARG A 181 -8.02 5.04 4.31
C ARG A 181 -6.63 4.98 4.90
N MET A 182 -5.60 4.76 4.06
CA MET A 182 -4.21 4.80 4.48
C MET A 182 -3.66 6.21 4.33
N THR A 183 -3.73 7.00 5.38
CA THR A 183 -3.11 8.33 5.45
C THR A 183 -1.60 8.23 5.72
N CYS A 184 -0.86 9.31 5.50
CA CYS A 184 0.57 9.39 5.86
C CYS A 184 0.81 9.06 7.34
N ASN A 185 -0.03 9.58 8.22
CA ASN A 185 0.09 9.35 9.66
C ASN A 185 -0.12 7.87 10.01
N LEU A 186 -1.17 7.23 9.48
CA LEU A 186 -1.42 5.81 9.72
C LEU A 186 -0.31 4.93 9.17
N TRP A 187 0.25 5.28 8.00
CA TRP A 187 1.40 4.57 7.45
C TRP A 187 2.64 4.71 8.35
N THR A 188 2.95 5.91 8.77
CA THR A 188 4.08 6.18 9.67
C THR A 188 3.93 5.43 10.99
N GLU A 189 2.72 5.40 11.56
CA GLU A 189 2.46 4.68 12.81
C GLU A 189 2.51 3.16 12.61
N PHE A 190 2.03 2.64 11.48
CA PHE A 190 2.20 1.24 11.14
C PHE A 190 3.68 0.85 11.13
N MET A 191 4.55 1.63 10.49
CA MET A 191 5.99 1.41 10.45
C MET A 191 6.62 1.50 11.86
N ASN A 192 6.16 2.44 12.68
CA ASN A 192 6.58 2.56 14.08
C ASN A 192 6.17 1.34 14.91
N ASN A 193 4.97 0.81 14.68
CA ASN A 193 4.46 -0.36 15.38
C ASN A 193 5.25 -1.62 15.00
N ILE A 194 5.53 -1.82 13.71
CA ILE A 194 6.44 -2.88 13.25
C ILE A 194 7.80 -2.79 13.94
N SER A 195 8.39 -1.58 14.00
CA SER A 195 9.65 -1.35 14.69
C SER A 195 9.55 -1.66 16.19
N THR A 196 8.40 -1.43 16.80
CA THR A 196 8.16 -1.70 18.23
C THR A 196 8.03 -3.20 18.49
N ILE A 197 7.31 -3.93 17.65
CA ILE A 197 7.23 -5.40 17.72
C ILE A 197 8.63 -6.01 17.64
N GLY A 198 9.46 -5.57 16.69
CA GLY A 198 10.83 -6.04 16.56
C GLY A 198 11.72 -5.76 17.79
N ARG A 199 11.40 -4.70 18.59
CA ARG A 199 12.12 -4.38 19.83
C ARG A 199 11.64 -5.17 21.06
N VAL A 200 10.33 -5.42 21.12
CA VAL A 200 9.69 -6.15 22.24
C VAL A 200 9.99 -7.64 22.18
N LEU A 201 10.30 -8.15 20.99
CA LEU A 201 10.84 -9.50 20.86
C LEU A 201 12.27 -9.50 21.46
N SER A 202 12.35 -9.60 22.78
CA SER A 202 13.60 -9.74 23.55
C SER A 202 14.37 -11.04 23.19
N ASP A 203 13.75 -11.90 22.42
CA ASP A 203 14.31 -13.09 21.82
C ASP A 203 14.77 -12.75 20.40
N GLU A 204 16.10 -12.62 20.22
CA GLU A 204 16.71 -12.32 18.92
C GLU A 204 16.32 -13.34 17.84
N GLU A 205 16.17 -14.60 18.20
CA GLU A 205 15.71 -15.64 17.29
C GLU A 205 14.30 -15.33 16.75
N ARG A 206 13.43 -14.85 17.61
CA ARG A 206 12.05 -14.53 17.26
C ARG A 206 11.94 -13.29 16.39
N ALA A 207 12.68 -12.23 16.71
CA ALA A 207 12.76 -11.03 15.87
C ALA A 207 13.26 -11.37 14.46
N SER A 208 14.15 -12.35 14.33
CA SER A 208 14.66 -12.83 13.04
C SER A 208 13.61 -13.58 12.20
N LYS A 209 12.51 -14.02 12.82
CA LYS A 209 11.39 -14.71 12.14
C LYS A 209 10.30 -13.77 11.62
N CYS A 210 10.33 -12.50 12.04
CA CYS A 210 9.28 -11.55 11.68
C CYS A 210 9.28 -11.22 10.18
N HIS A 211 8.10 -11.30 9.55
CA HIS A 211 7.87 -10.93 8.16
C HIS A 211 6.64 -10.05 8.05
N VAL A 212 6.72 -9.03 7.19
CA VAL A 212 5.62 -8.14 6.90
C VAL A 212 5.12 -8.36 5.48
N ILE A 213 3.86 -8.75 5.36
CA ILE A 213 3.17 -8.96 4.10
C ILE A 213 2.17 -7.84 3.90
N ILE A 214 2.38 -7.03 2.88
CA ILE A 214 1.52 -5.92 2.52
C ILE A 214 0.71 -6.32 1.29
N LEU A 215 -0.60 -6.40 1.45
CA LEU A 215 -1.51 -6.81 0.39
C LEU A 215 -2.25 -5.59 -0.16
N GLY A 216 -2.28 -5.47 -1.48
CA GLY A 216 -2.94 -4.36 -2.13
C GLY A 216 -3.48 -4.69 -3.51
N ASN A 217 -4.38 -3.83 -3.97
CA ASN A 217 -4.78 -3.79 -5.36
C ASN A 217 -3.89 -2.78 -6.10
N ASN A 218 -3.64 -3.03 -7.37
CA ASN A 218 -2.82 -2.17 -8.21
C ASN A 218 -3.62 -0.93 -8.66
N THR A 219 -3.93 -0.02 -7.73
CA THR A 219 -4.83 1.10 -8.02
C THR A 219 -4.17 2.47 -7.95
N ASP A 220 -3.14 2.63 -7.13
CA ASP A 220 -2.47 3.92 -6.93
C ASP A 220 -0.96 3.75 -6.78
N LYS A 221 -0.20 4.15 -7.80
CA LYS A 221 1.28 4.13 -7.77
C LYS A 221 1.87 5.08 -6.72
N TYR A 222 1.07 6.02 -6.21
CA TYR A 222 1.46 6.96 -5.17
C TYR A 222 0.99 6.55 -3.77
N ALA A 223 0.56 5.30 -3.58
CA ALA A 223 0.31 4.80 -2.24
C ALA A 223 1.54 4.99 -1.35
N TRP A 224 1.31 5.34 -0.09
CA TRP A 224 2.38 5.67 0.87
C TRP A 224 3.45 4.57 0.97
N VAL A 225 3.05 3.31 0.86
CA VAL A 225 3.98 2.17 0.86
C VAL A 225 5.00 2.26 -0.28
N PHE A 226 4.58 2.65 -1.49
CA PHE A 226 5.51 2.74 -2.63
C PHE A 226 6.44 3.95 -2.53
N GLN A 227 5.96 5.03 -1.91
CA GLN A 227 6.75 6.23 -1.73
C GLN A 227 7.83 6.02 -0.68
N ASP A 228 7.46 5.45 0.48
CA ASP A 228 8.37 5.22 1.58
C ASP A 228 9.51 4.26 1.20
N PHE A 229 9.19 3.25 0.39
CA PHE A 229 10.19 2.35 -0.17
C PHE A 229 10.85 2.85 -1.47
N CYS A 230 10.55 4.07 -1.92
CA CYS A 230 11.11 4.70 -3.13
C CYS A 230 10.92 3.88 -4.42
N ILE A 231 9.81 3.14 -4.55
CA ILE A 231 9.51 2.28 -5.70
C ILE A 231 8.34 2.77 -6.57
N SER A 232 7.74 3.91 -6.25
CA SER A 232 6.56 4.46 -6.95
C SER A 232 6.72 4.53 -8.47
N ASP A 233 7.88 4.93 -8.95
CA ASP A 233 8.14 5.07 -10.38
C ASP A 233 8.37 3.72 -11.09
N LEU A 234 8.67 2.66 -10.33
CA LEU A 234 8.91 1.32 -10.86
C LEU A 234 7.63 0.47 -10.93
N ILE A 235 6.65 0.77 -10.08
CA ILE A 235 5.42 -0.01 -9.96
C ILE A 235 4.61 -0.08 -11.27
N PRO A 236 4.45 1.01 -12.07
CA PRO A 236 3.70 0.94 -13.33
C PRO A 236 4.25 -0.07 -14.34
N ASP A 237 5.56 -0.32 -14.30
CA ASP A 237 6.24 -1.25 -15.20
C ASP A 237 6.28 -2.69 -14.66
N LEU A 238 5.71 -2.93 -13.46
CA LEU A 238 5.70 -4.24 -12.84
C LEU A 238 4.80 -5.20 -13.62
N LYS A 239 5.41 -6.21 -14.21
CA LYS A 239 4.72 -7.26 -14.97
C LYS A 239 4.33 -8.43 -14.06
N TYR A 240 3.36 -9.21 -14.50
CA TYR A 240 2.98 -10.44 -13.82
C TYR A 240 4.16 -11.39 -13.67
N GLY A 241 4.32 -11.91 -12.45
CA GLY A 241 5.42 -12.80 -12.11
C GLY A 241 6.80 -12.14 -12.02
N ALA A 242 6.91 -10.83 -12.30
CA ALA A 242 8.13 -10.09 -12.07
C ALA A 242 8.23 -9.60 -10.61
N LEU A 243 9.45 -9.21 -10.22
CA LEU A 243 9.77 -8.72 -8.89
C LEU A 243 10.51 -7.38 -9.00
N ILE A 244 10.08 -6.40 -8.22
CA ILE A 244 10.84 -5.19 -7.95
C ILE A 244 11.44 -5.36 -6.55
N LYS A 245 12.77 -5.54 -6.47
CA LYS A 245 13.49 -5.61 -5.19
C LYS A 245 13.94 -4.23 -4.77
N PHE A 246 13.85 -3.94 -3.47
CA PHE A 246 14.30 -2.67 -2.91
C PHE A 246 15.08 -2.87 -1.61
N ARG A 247 15.86 -1.87 -1.28
CA ARG A 247 16.55 -1.78 0.00
C ARG A 247 16.49 -0.33 0.48
N THR A 248 16.04 -0.13 1.70
CA THR A 248 16.00 1.21 2.30
C THR A 248 17.39 1.66 2.75
N GLU A 249 17.55 2.95 3.01
CA GLU A 249 18.78 3.51 3.56
C GLU A 249 19.17 2.89 4.92
N LEU A 250 18.18 2.47 5.70
CA LEU A 250 18.39 1.79 6.98
C LEU A 250 18.73 0.30 6.82
N GLY A 251 18.82 -0.19 5.59
CA GLY A 251 19.22 -1.57 5.28
C GLY A 251 18.08 -2.57 5.24
N THR A 252 16.84 -2.16 5.50
CA THR A 252 15.64 -3.00 5.36
C THR A 252 15.46 -3.45 3.92
N THR A 253 15.20 -4.72 3.71
CA THR A 253 15.02 -5.32 2.39
C THR A 253 13.58 -5.65 2.11
N GLY A 254 13.18 -5.59 0.84
CA GLY A 254 11.85 -5.98 0.44
C GLY A 254 11.70 -6.17 -1.06
N PHE A 255 10.51 -6.60 -1.44
CA PHE A 255 10.15 -6.70 -2.85
C PHE A 255 8.66 -6.40 -3.06
N ALA A 256 8.34 -5.97 -4.28
CA ALA A 256 6.97 -5.89 -4.78
C ALA A 256 6.77 -6.92 -5.88
N SER A 257 5.64 -7.61 -5.87
CA SER A 257 5.24 -8.61 -6.87
C SER A 257 3.79 -8.42 -7.29
N LEU A 258 3.52 -8.61 -8.57
CA LEU A 258 2.17 -8.61 -9.13
C LEU A 258 1.75 -10.06 -9.40
N MET A 259 0.68 -10.49 -8.74
CA MET A 259 0.13 -11.83 -8.93
C MET A 259 -0.48 -12.00 -10.32
N GLU A 260 -0.25 -13.15 -10.92
CA GLU A 260 -0.87 -13.51 -12.20
C GLU A 260 -2.40 -13.58 -12.08
N GLN A 261 -3.06 -13.15 -13.13
CA GLN A 261 -4.50 -13.39 -13.29
C GLN A 261 -4.76 -14.86 -13.62
N SER A 262 -5.82 -15.40 -13.06
CA SER A 262 -6.28 -16.73 -13.48
C SER A 262 -6.79 -16.69 -14.93
N GLU A 263 -6.65 -17.81 -15.67
CA GLU A 263 -7.20 -17.91 -17.03
C GLU A 263 -8.72 -17.63 -17.06
N ILE A 264 -9.44 -18.06 -16.04
CA ILE A 264 -10.88 -17.75 -15.87
C ILE A 264 -11.11 -16.23 -15.77
N GLN A 265 -10.23 -15.50 -15.10
CA GLN A 265 -10.33 -14.03 -15.02
C GLN A 265 -9.98 -13.39 -16.37
N LYS A 266 -8.94 -13.89 -17.05
CA LYS A 266 -8.58 -13.44 -18.39
C LYS A 266 -9.72 -13.70 -19.39
N GLU A 267 -10.36 -14.86 -19.30
CA GLU A 267 -11.50 -15.22 -20.15
C GLU A 267 -12.74 -14.38 -19.86
N LYS A 268 -13.04 -14.14 -18.58
CA LYS A 268 -14.11 -13.20 -18.18
C LYS A 268 -13.87 -11.79 -18.71
N LEU A 269 -12.61 -11.35 -18.81
CA LEU A 269 -12.26 -10.06 -19.37
C LEU A 269 -12.40 -10.00 -20.89
N ARG A 270 -12.12 -11.10 -21.58
CA ARG A 270 -12.26 -11.22 -23.05
C ARG A 270 -13.72 -11.31 -23.46
N ASN A 271 -14.56 -11.92 -22.65
CA ASN A 271 -15.99 -12.05 -22.92
C ASN A 271 -16.74 -10.76 -22.60
N LYS A 272 -16.90 -9.91 -23.63
CA LYS A 272 -17.64 -8.64 -23.58
C LYS A 272 -19.12 -8.75 -23.13
N ASN A 273 -19.64 -9.96 -22.94
CA ASN A 273 -21.01 -10.26 -22.61
C ASN A 273 -21.29 -10.48 -21.11
N ILE A 274 -20.34 -10.16 -20.23
CA ILE A 274 -20.65 -10.22 -18.81
C ILE A 274 -21.37 -8.92 -18.43
N PRO A 275 -22.64 -8.98 -18.05
CA PRO A 275 -23.36 -7.82 -17.54
C PRO A 275 -22.77 -7.44 -16.18
N PHE A 276 -21.81 -6.53 -16.17
CA PHE A 276 -21.43 -5.84 -14.95
C PHE A 276 -22.49 -4.80 -14.65
N PHE A 277 -23.25 -5.04 -13.62
CA PHE A 277 -24.22 -4.08 -13.12
C PHE A 277 -23.55 -2.71 -12.92
N GLY A 278 -24.00 -1.71 -13.65
CA GLY A 278 -23.74 -0.31 -13.36
C GLY A 278 -22.55 0.35 -14.07
N PHE A 279 -21.80 -0.35 -14.93
CA PHE A 279 -20.61 0.26 -15.55
C PHE A 279 -20.74 0.33 -17.08
N ASN A 280 -21.44 1.35 -17.56
CA ASN A 280 -21.60 1.58 -19.00
C ASN A 280 -20.52 2.50 -19.63
N THR A 281 -19.46 2.84 -18.90
CA THR A 281 -18.43 3.70 -19.46
C THR A 281 -17.16 2.90 -19.82
N PRO A 282 -16.53 3.19 -20.98
CA PRO A 282 -15.26 2.56 -21.36
C PRO A 282 -14.18 2.70 -20.27
N LYS A 283 -14.13 3.83 -19.56
CA LYS A 283 -13.22 4.06 -18.44
C LYS A 283 -13.44 3.10 -17.27
N ALA A 284 -14.69 2.87 -16.88
CA ALA A 284 -15.00 1.94 -15.80
C ALA A 284 -14.71 0.49 -16.21
N ALA A 285 -14.99 0.13 -17.47
CA ALA A 285 -14.66 -1.18 -18.01
C ALA A 285 -13.14 -1.40 -18.08
N GLN A 286 -12.37 -0.38 -18.42
CA GLN A 286 -10.92 -0.39 -18.43
C GLN A 286 -10.37 -0.49 -17.01
N PHE A 287 -10.80 0.35 -16.08
CA PHE A 287 -10.41 0.32 -14.68
C PHE A 287 -10.67 -1.04 -14.01
N ILE A 288 -11.81 -1.66 -14.33
CA ILE A 288 -12.21 -2.95 -13.76
C ILE A 288 -11.62 -4.12 -14.56
N GLY A 289 -11.38 -3.92 -15.87
CA GLY A 289 -11.12 -4.97 -16.85
C GLY A 289 -9.66 -5.24 -17.14
N THR A 290 -8.85 -4.22 -17.31
CA THR A 290 -7.50 -4.37 -17.90
C THR A 290 -6.38 -4.18 -16.91
N SER A 291 -6.65 -3.62 -15.72
CA SER A 291 -5.58 -3.35 -14.74
C SER A 291 -4.46 -2.44 -15.23
N GLU A 292 -4.62 -1.89 -16.38
CA GLU A 292 -3.78 -0.80 -16.79
C GLU A 292 -3.97 0.31 -15.75
N TRP A 293 -2.86 0.87 -15.30
CA TRP A 293 -2.90 2.10 -14.53
C TRP A 293 -3.75 3.08 -15.32
N VAL A 294 -4.85 3.54 -14.75
CA VAL A 294 -5.68 4.55 -15.42
C VAL A 294 -4.84 5.81 -15.47
N THR A 295 -4.03 5.93 -16.50
CA THR A 295 -3.36 7.19 -16.82
C THR A 295 -4.44 8.15 -17.25
N LYS A 296 -4.68 9.14 -16.42
CA LYS A 296 -5.53 10.25 -16.79
C LYS A 296 -4.79 11.05 -17.86
N GLU A 297 -5.39 11.23 -19.01
CA GLU A 297 -4.86 12.18 -19.98
C GLU A 297 -5.06 13.60 -19.45
N TYR A 298 -3.97 14.31 -19.32
CA TYR A 298 -3.96 15.70 -18.91
C TYR A 298 -3.85 16.60 -20.13
N LEU A 299 -4.37 17.83 -20.01
CA LEU A 299 -4.26 18.80 -21.06
C LEU A 299 -2.81 19.23 -21.23
N HIS A 300 -2.24 18.92 -22.38
CA HIS A 300 -0.97 19.45 -22.84
C HIS A 300 -1.21 20.63 -23.77
N PRO A 301 -0.34 21.65 -23.75
CA PRO A 301 -0.48 22.73 -24.72
C PRO A 301 -0.18 22.18 -26.14
N ASP A 302 -1.10 22.41 -27.06
CA ASP A 302 -0.91 22.18 -28.51
C ASP A 302 -0.26 23.40 -29.19
N PHE A 303 0.20 24.36 -28.42
CA PHE A 303 0.83 25.59 -28.82
C PHE A 303 2.17 25.77 -28.09
N TYR A 304 3.05 26.60 -28.65
CA TYR A 304 4.31 26.97 -28.02
C TYR A 304 4.05 27.83 -26.78
N VAL A 305 4.60 27.40 -25.62
CA VAL A 305 4.55 28.16 -24.39
C VAL A 305 5.74 29.09 -24.32
N ASP A 306 5.51 30.35 -24.63
CA ASP A 306 6.54 31.39 -24.54
C ASP A 306 6.67 31.91 -23.11
N PHE A 307 7.73 31.51 -22.45
CA PHE A 307 8.01 31.89 -21.07
C PHE A 307 8.28 33.39 -20.90
N ASP A 308 8.65 34.12 -21.95
CA ASP A 308 8.85 35.56 -21.87
C ASP A 308 7.54 36.31 -21.70
N ASN A 309 6.44 35.75 -22.16
CA ASN A 309 5.07 36.26 -21.99
C ASN A 309 4.40 35.83 -20.68
N CYS A 310 5.14 35.22 -19.74
CA CYS A 310 4.62 34.85 -18.44
C CYS A 310 4.47 36.09 -17.54
N TYR A 311 3.25 36.38 -17.11
CA TYR A 311 3.01 37.53 -16.23
C TYR A 311 3.09 37.22 -14.73
N PHE A 312 3.12 35.93 -14.36
CA PHE A 312 3.25 35.50 -12.96
C PHE A 312 3.98 34.15 -12.86
N ARG A 313 5.09 34.09 -12.07
CA ARG A 313 5.98 32.92 -11.97
C ARG A 313 6.29 32.48 -10.53
N ARG A 314 5.55 33.00 -9.53
CA ARG A 314 5.96 32.89 -8.12
C ARG A 314 5.14 31.89 -7.31
N MET A 315 4.36 31.02 -7.95
CA MET A 315 3.54 30.04 -7.25
C MET A 315 4.04 28.63 -7.52
N TYR A 316 4.11 27.85 -6.46
CA TYR A 316 4.61 26.48 -6.50
C TYR A 316 3.66 25.56 -5.71
N ILE A 317 3.54 24.32 -6.13
CA ILE A 317 3.02 23.22 -5.33
C ILE A 317 4.23 22.41 -4.88
N TYR A 318 4.42 22.28 -3.56
CA TYR A 318 5.35 21.32 -3.00
C TYR A 318 4.60 20.05 -2.61
N HIS A 319 4.91 18.97 -3.29
CA HIS A 319 4.28 17.70 -3.05
C HIS A 319 5.27 16.57 -3.37
N ARG A 320 5.35 15.58 -2.47
CA ARG A 320 6.21 14.41 -2.63
C ARG A 320 7.68 14.75 -2.95
N HIS A 321 8.25 15.66 -2.17
CA HIS A 321 9.63 16.15 -2.33
C HIS A 321 9.92 16.81 -3.69
N ARG A 322 8.90 17.27 -4.39
CA ARG A 322 9.06 17.94 -5.70
C ARG A 322 8.35 19.29 -5.69
N TYR A 323 8.95 20.25 -6.34
CA TYR A 323 8.36 21.57 -6.56
C TYR A 323 7.80 21.64 -7.99
N ILE A 324 6.49 21.86 -8.08
CA ILE A 324 5.79 22.08 -9.34
C ILE A 324 5.50 23.58 -9.44
N GLN A 325 6.09 24.25 -10.40
CA GLN A 325 5.89 25.65 -10.64
C GLN A 325 4.60 25.88 -11.43
N ILE A 326 3.81 26.88 -11.01
CA ILE A 326 2.60 27.33 -11.71
C ILE A 326 2.92 28.68 -12.34
N ASN A 327 3.00 28.70 -13.65
CA ASN A 327 3.18 29.93 -14.43
C ASN A 327 1.87 30.36 -15.05
N LEU A 328 1.56 31.67 -14.99
CA LEU A 328 0.35 32.22 -15.58
C LEU A 328 0.64 33.02 -16.83
N PHE A 329 -0.12 32.75 -17.87
CA PHE A 329 0.02 33.33 -19.21
C PHE A 329 -1.30 33.89 -19.73
N TYR A 330 -1.20 34.65 -20.80
CA TYR A 330 -2.33 35.00 -21.66
C TYR A 330 -2.22 34.24 -23.00
N ASP A 331 -3.31 33.69 -23.47
CA ASP A 331 -3.41 33.16 -24.83
C ASP A 331 -3.57 34.30 -25.85
N ASN A 332 -3.61 33.94 -27.13
CA ASN A 332 -3.79 34.88 -28.25
C ASN A 332 -5.09 35.68 -28.17
N GLU A 333 -6.11 35.15 -27.46
CA GLU A 333 -7.38 35.81 -27.20
C GLU A 333 -7.38 36.62 -25.87
N ARG A 334 -6.22 36.80 -25.26
CA ARG A 334 -6.04 37.45 -23.95
C ARG A 334 -6.76 36.75 -22.79
N LYS A 335 -7.09 35.49 -22.94
CA LYS A 335 -7.61 34.69 -21.84
C LYS A 335 -6.45 34.11 -21.05
N LYS A 336 -6.65 34.04 -19.73
CA LYS A 336 -5.63 33.52 -18.79
C LYS A 336 -5.62 31.99 -18.81
N TYR A 337 -4.44 31.41 -18.74
CA TYR A 337 -4.24 29.98 -18.48
C TYR A 337 -3.05 29.77 -17.54
N ALA A 338 -2.95 28.59 -16.97
CA ALA A 338 -1.83 28.17 -16.14
C ALA A 338 -1.07 27.04 -16.84
N PHE A 339 0.27 27.12 -16.81
CA PHE A 339 1.14 26.07 -17.26
C PHE A 339 1.96 25.55 -16.07
N LEU A 340 1.91 24.23 -15.85
CA LEU A 340 2.52 23.55 -14.72
C LEU A 340 3.67 22.69 -15.19
N HIS A 341 4.86 22.88 -14.59
CA HIS A 341 6.06 22.12 -14.89
C HIS A 341 6.92 21.95 -13.62
N PHE A 342 7.91 21.07 -13.64
CA PHE A 342 8.85 21.02 -12.53
C PHE A 342 9.65 22.34 -12.44
N ALA A 343 9.89 22.78 -11.22
CA ALA A 343 10.68 23.98 -11.00
C ALA A 343 12.11 23.79 -11.53
N SER A 344 12.54 24.71 -12.37
CA SER A 344 13.88 24.72 -12.99
C SER A 344 14.86 25.65 -12.27
N GLU A 345 14.35 26.50 -11.39
CA GLU A 345 15.15 27.51 -10.67
C GLU A 345 15.01 27.33 -9.16
N PRO A 346 16.03 27.72 -8.38
CA PRO A 346 15.94 27.75 -6.92
C PRO A 346 14.81 28.66 -6.45
N LEU A 347 14.11 28.24 -5.39
CA LEU A 347 13.05 29.02 -4.78
C LEU A 347 13.61 30.29 -4.13
N LYS A 348 12.82 31.36 -4.20
CA LYS A 348 13.12 32.66 -3.58
C LYS A 348 12.16 32.91 -2.40
N GLN A 349 12.56 33.76 -1.46
CA GLN A 349 11.75 34.04 -0.25
C GLN A 349 10.38 34.64 -0.54
N ASP A 350 10.18 35.28 -1.71
CA ASP A 350 8.90 35.89 -2.09
C ASP A 350 7.96 34.95 -2.89
N ASN A 351 8.30 33.68 -2.95
CA ASN A 351 7.50 32.67 -3.66
C ASN A 351 6.32 32.19 -2.80
N ILE A 352 5.20 31.91 -3.45
CA ILE A 352 4.03 31.34 -2.82
C ILE A 352 4.15 29.82 -2.96
N ILE A 353 4.22 29.11 -1.84
CA ILE A 353 4.32 27.65 -1.83
C ILE A 353 3.04 27.06 -1.25
N LEU A 354 2.36 26.27 -2.05
CA LEU A 354 1.20 25.49 -1.66
C LEU A 354 1.69 24.12 -1.21
N THR A 355 1.55 23.80 0.07
CA THR A 355 2.04 22.54 0.64
C THR A 355 1.10 22.00 1.70
N LEU A 356 1.09 20.67 1.84
CA LEU A 356 0.46 19.96 2.96
C LEU A 356 1.49 19.66 4.07
N ASP A 357 2.78 19.95 3.83
CA ASP A 357 3.84 19.70 4.79
C ASP A 357 4.07 20.95 5.66
N PRO A 358 3.71 20.92 6.95
CA PRO A 358 3.89 22.06 7.86
C PRO A 358 5.36 22.47 8.04
N LYS A 359 6.31 21.53 7.95
CA LYS A 359 7.75 21.83 8.09
C LYS A 359 8.25 22.66 6.93
N THR A 360 7.96 22.25 5.71
CA THR A 360 8.31 23.01 4.50
C THR A 360 7.69 24.39 4.53
N TYR A 361 6.45 24.51 4.99
CA TYR A 361 5.78 25.78 5.14
C TYR A 361 6.53 26.70 6.11
N CYS A 362 6.88 26.20 7.30
CA CYS A 362 7.60 26.98 8.33
C CYS A 362 9.03 27.40 7.89
N GLU A 363 9.73 26.57 7.12
CA GLU A 363 11.06 26.88 6.61
C GLU A 363 11.07 28.07 5.64
N PHE A 364 10.02 28.22 4.83
CA PHE A 364 9.95 29.28 3.82
C PHE A 364 9.34 30.59 4.31
N TYR A 365 8.35 30.53 5.19
CA TYR A 365 7.55 31.71 5.55
C TYR A 365 7.81 32.23 6.97
N GLY A 366 8.62 31.52 7.78
CA GLY A 366 8.66 31.82 9.21
C GLY A 366 7.30 31.53 9.88
N ILE A 367 7.06 32.02 11.07
CA ILE A 367 5.82 31.76 11.80
C ILE A 367 4.61 32.27 11.00
N CYS A 368 3.76 31.35 10.60
CA CYS A 368 2.47 31.46 9.91
C CYS A 368 1.75 32.80 9.88
N GLU A 369 1.91 33.58 8.82
CA GLU A 369 1.04 34.71 8.50
C GLU A 369 0.22 34.50 7.21
N PHE A 370 0.14 33.25 6.70
CA PHE A 370 -0.53 32.96 5.43
C PHE A 370 -2.05 33.23 5.47
N GLU A 371 -2.69 33.04 6.61
CA GLU A 371 -4.14 33.23 6.76
C GLU A 371 -4.55 34.71 6.62
N ASP A 372 -3.68 35.66 6.92
CA ASP A 372 -4.00 37.09 6.90
C ASP A 372 -3.74 37.80 5.57
N ASN A 373 -3.06 37.15 4.61
CA ASN A 373 -2.75 37.79 3.34
C ASN A 373 -3.88 37.63 2.31
N LYS A 374 -4.91 38.46 2.40
CA LYS A 374 -6.06 38.47 1.48
C LYS A 374 -5.69 38.50 0.00
N LYS A 375 -4.58 39.14 -0.39
CA LYS A 375 -4.12 39.21 -1.79
C LYS A 375 -3.62 37.85 -2.29
N VAL A 376 -2.89 37.15 -1.43
CA VAL A 376 -2.40 35.79 -1.75
C VAL A 376 -3.57 34.82 -1.87
N GLN A 377 -4.52 34.85 -0.93
CA GLN A 377 -5.72 34.02 -0.99
C GLN A 377 -6.54 34.29 -2.25
N GLU A 378 -6.70 35.57 -2.62
CA GLU A 378 -7.41 35.90 -3.86
C GLU A 378 -6.70 35.42 -5.11
N LEU A 379 -5.36 35.49 -5.14
CA LEU A 379 -4.55 34.96 -6.25
C LEU A 379 -4.69 33.44 -6.35
N VAL A 380 -4.56 32.72 -5.24
CA VAL A 380 -4.75 31.27 -5.17
C VAL A 380 -6.14 30.90 -5.71
N ARG A 381 -7.20 31.56 -5.24
CA ARG A 381 -8.56 31.33 -5.74
C ARG A 381 -8.70 31.57 -7.24
N LYS A 382 -8.02 32.59 -7.78
CA LYS A 382 -8.01 32.87 -9.24
C LYS A 382 -7.31 31.74 -10.01
N VAL A 383 -6.18 31.25 -9.52
CA VAL A 383 -5.45 30.15 -10.14
C VAL A 383 -6.29 28.87 -10.14
N PHE A 384 -6.92 28.50 -9.01
CA PHE A 384 -7.78 27.34 -8.93
C PHE A 384 -9.08 27.47 -9.74
N ARG A 385 -9.55 28.70 -10.01
CA ARG A 385 -10.65 28.90 -10.96
C ARG A 385 -10.25 28.45 -12.36
N LEU A 386 -9.03 28.76 -12.81
CA LEU A 386 -8.54 28.28 -14.12
C LEU A 386 -8.56 26.76 -14.25
N LYS A 387 -8.29 26.02 -13.16
CA LYS A 387 -8.43 24.56 -13.18
C LYS A 387 -9.88 24.13 -13.43
N ARG A 388 -10.85 24.76 -12.75
CA ARG A 388 -12.28 24.46 -12.93
C ARG A 388 -12.79 24.81 -14.35
N GLU A 389 -12.13 25.76 -14.98
CA GLU A 389 -12.41 26.16 -16.37
C GLU A 389 -11.67 25.32 -17.42
N ASN A 390 -10.96 24.22 -17.01
CA ASN A 390 -10.11 23.39 -17.86
C ASN A 390 -9.01 24.18 -18.58
N ARG A 391 -8.39 25.13 -17.87
CA ARG A 391 -7.34 26.03 -18.39
C ARG A 391 -6.00 25.82 -17.69
N TRP A 392 -5.79 24.64 -17.13
CA TRP A 392 -4.51 24.16 -16.65
C TRP A 392 -3.90 23.23 -17.67
N TYR A 393 -2.71 23.56 -18.14
CA TYR A 393 -1.90 22.77 -19.04
C TYR A 393 -0.68 22.24 -18.30
N TYR A 394 -0.29 21.03 -18.62
CA TYR A 394 0.78 20.34 -17.92
C TYR A 394 1.92 20.01 -18.89
N SER A 395 3.17 20.13 -18.47
CA SER A 395 4.31 19.77 -19.29
C SER A 395 4.47 18.25 -19.47
N SER A 396 3.85 17.47 -18.58
CA SER A 396 3.79 16.01 -18.66
C SER A 396 2.63 15.44 -17.88
N ASN A 397 2.20 14.22 -18.20
CA ASN A 397 1.17 13.50 -17.44
C ASN A 397 1.58 13.28 -15.99
N LEU A 398 2.87 13.05 -15.73
CA LEU A 398 3.39 12.91 -14.36
C LEU A 398 3.10 14.14 -13.49
N ILE A 399 3.26 15.33 -14.03
CA ILE A 399 2.95 16.57 -13.29
C ILE A 399 1.46 16.70 -13.03
N GLY A 400 0.63 16.37 -14.02
CA GLY A 400 -0.81 16.35 -13.87
C GLY A 400 -1.27 15.39 -12.76
N GLU A 401 -0.68 14.20 -12.71
CA GLU A 401 -0.95 13.19 -11.68
C GLU A 401 -0.53 13.66 -10.28
N LEU A 402 0.67 14.25 -10.14
CA LEU A 402 1.17 14.78 -8.87
C LEU A 402 0.27 15.91 -8.34
N VAL A 403 -0.17 16.79 -9.23
CA VAL A 403 -1.08 17.88 -8.87
C VAL A 403 -2.46 17.35 -8.47
N ASP A 404 -3.01 16.40 -9.20
CA ASP A 404 -4.30 15.80 -8.83
C ASP A 404 -4.23 15.05 -7.50
N ASP A 405 -3.11 14.38 -7.23
CA ASP A 405 -2.87 13.73 -5.95
C ASP A 405 -2.77 14.74 -4.82
N TYR A 406 -2.02 15.83 -5.00
CA TYR A 406 -1.99 16.95 -4.04
C TYR A 406 -3.40 17.48 -3.73
N LEU A 407 -4.22 17.67 -4.77
CA LEU A 407 -5.56 18.24 -4.66
C LEU A 407 -6.59 17.29 -4.01
N LYS A 408 -6.37 16.00 -4.01
CA LYS A 408 -7.21 15.03 -3.29
C LYS A 408 -6.99 15.08 -1.78
N ASN A 409 -5.87 15.62 -1.34
CA ASN A 409 -5.48 15.67 0.06
C ASN A 409 -5.71 17.07 0.70
N ILE A 410 -6.24 18.03 -0.06
CA ILE A 410 -6.76 19.32 0.43
C ILE A 410 -8.25 19.18 0.73
#